data_48a362588b06741d18ba5b058b24d24c
#
_entry.id   48a362588b06741d18ba5b058b24d24c
#
_cell.length_a   1.000
_cell.length_b   1.000
_cell.length_c   1.000
_cell.angle_alpha   90.00
_cell.angle_beta   90.00
_cell.angle_gamma   90.00
#
_symmetry.space_group_name_H-M   'P 1'
#
loop_
_entity.id
_entity.type
_entity.pdbx_description
1 polymer ?
#
loop_
_entity_poly.entity_id
_entity_poly.type
_entity_poly.pdbx_seq_one_letter_code
_entity_poly.pdbx_strand_id
1 'polypeptide(L)'
;MAASFDAPEPRSAATPTAALRANLLAEAAVDPDPAPTGAVKKETQIIAIYGKGGIGKSFTLANLSYMMAQTGKKVLLIGCDPKSDTTSLLFGGRACPTIIETSTKKKLAGEDVKIGDVCFKRDGVYAMELGGPEVGRG
;
A
#
# COMPACT_ATOMS: atom_id res chain seq x y z
N MET A 1 -27.72 46.35 -5.53
CA MET A 1 -26.61 45.86 -4.66
C MET A 1 -26.46 44.39 -4.92
N ALA A 2 -25.51 44.00 -5.76
CA ALA A 2 -25.18 42.60 -6.01
C ALA A 2 -24.11 42.16 -5.05
N ALA A 3 -24.40 41.18 -4.19
CA ALA A 3 -23.43 40.59 -3.29
C ALA A 3 -22.44 39.76 -4.12
N SER A 4 -21.17 40.14 -4.05
CA SER A 4 -20.07 39.39 -4.67
C SER A 4 -19.87 38.11 -3.87
N PHE A 5 -20.07 36.96 -4.49
CA PHE A 5 -19.78 35.64 -3.92
C PHE A 5 -18.30 35.37 -4.15
N ASP A 6 -17.52 35.56 -3.08
CA ASP A 6 -16.09 35.24 -3.08
C ASP A 6 -15.94 33.74 -2.92
N ALA A 7 -15.61 33.04 -4.00
CA ALA A 7 -15.36 31.62 -3.98
C ALA A 7 -14.03 31.37 -3.24
N PRO A 8 -13.99 30.43 -2.27
CA PRO A 8 -12.73 30.11 -1.60
C PRO A 8 -11.73 29.54 -2.61
N GLU A 9 -10.53 30.10 -2.63
CA GLU A 9 -9.43 29.62 -3.44
C GLU A 9 -9.18 28.11 -3.19
N PRO A 10 -8.92 27.33 -4.24
CA PRO A 10 -8.56 25.93 -4.07
C PRO A 10 -7.28 25.87 -3.23
N ARG A 11 -7.37 25.27 -2.06
CA ARG A 11 -6.21 24.98 -1.23
C ARG A 11 -5.24 24.18 -2.07
N SER A 12 -4.12 24.80 -2.44
CA SER A 12 -2.99 24.14 -3.06
C SER A 12 -2.68 22.88 -2.22
N ALA A 13 -2.93 21.72 -2.79
CA ALA A 13 -2.52 20.46 -2.19
C ALA A 13 -0.98 20.47 -2.19
N ALA A 14 -0.40 20.93 -1.09
CA ALA A 14 1.04 20.94 -0.90
C ALA A 14 1.54 19.52 -1.10
N THR A 15 2.29 19.30 -2.18
CA THR A 15 2.97 18.04 -2.42
C THR A 15 3.87 17.78 -1.22
N PRO A 16 3.67 16.69 -0.46
CA PRO A 16 4.47 16.46 0.74
C PRO A 16 5.93 16.38 0.35
N THR A 17 6.76 17.12 1.08
CA THR A 17 8.21 17.12 0.91
C THR A 17 8.77 15.69 0.90
N ALA A 18 9.82 15.43 0.13
CA ALA A 18 10.46 14.12 0.05
C ALA A 18 10.81 13.54 1.44
N ALA A 19 11.18 14.40 2.40
CA ALA A 19 11.43 14.05 3.80
C ALA A 19 10.18 13.51 4.51
N LEU A 20 9.00 14.12 4.31
CA LEU A 20 7.75 13.66 4.90
C LEU A 20 7.29 12.33 4.29
N ARG A 21 7.53 12.12 3.00
CA ARG A 21 7.31 10.84 2.33
C ARG A 21 8.23 9.75 2.88
N ALA A 22 9.51 10.05 3.06
CA ALA A 22 10.50 9.13 3.61
C ALA A 22 10.14 8.73 5.04
N ASN A 23 9.74 9.67 5.90
CA ASN A 23 9.34 9.38 7.28
C ASN A 23 8.08 8.51 7.36
N LEU A 24 7.06 8.80 6.54
CA LEU A 24 5.83 7.98 6.51
C LEU A 24 6.08 6.55 6.02
N LEU A 25 7.01 6.37 5.09
CA LEU A 25 7.39 5.06 4.59
C LEU A 25 8.30 4.32 5.59
N ALA A 26 9.17 5.05 6.30
CA ALA A 26 10.01 4.48 7.34
C ALA A 26 9.18 3.98 8.55
N GLU A 27 8.16 4.74 8.96
CA GLU A 27 7.23 4.29 10.02
C GLU A 27 6.35 3.10 9.59
N ALA A 28 6.09 2.96 8.28
CA ALA A 28 5.29 1.87 7.73
C ALA A 28 6.12 0.62 7.35
N ALA A 29 7.45 0.74 7.28
CA ALA A 29 8.32 -0.40 6.98
C ALA A 29 8.23 -1.45 8.09
N VAL A 30 8.10 -2.70 7.68
CA VAL A 30 8.01 -3.83 8.62
C VAL A 30 9.42 -4.30 8.96
N ASP A 31 9.77 -4.25 10.25
CA ASP A 31 10.93 -4.97 10.74
C ASP A 31 10.71 -6.48 10.56
N PRO A 32 11.73 -7.24 10.14
CA PRO A 32 11.59 -8.68 10.02
C PRO A 32 11.25 -9.27 11.40
N ASP A 33 10.03 -9.79 11.55
CA ASP A 33 9.65 -10.58 12.73
C ASP A 33 10.67 -11.71 12.91
N PRO A 34 11.19 -11.95 14.14
CA PRO A 34 12.06 -13.08 14.37
C PRO A 34 11.33 -14.36 13.95
N ALA A 35 12.04 -15.23 13.22
CA ALA A 35 11.49 -16.47 12.72
C ALA A 35 10.81 -17.25 13.87
N PRO A 36 9.59 -17.76 13.71
CA PRO A 36 8.87 -18.46 14.74
C PRO A 36 9.61 -19.76 15.08
N THR A 37 10.22 -19.80 16.26
CA THR A 37 10.79 -20.99 16.86
C THR A 37 9.64 -21.82 17.43
N GLY A 38 9.14 -22.77 16.65
CA GLY A 38 8.11 -23.70 17.06
C GLY A 38 7.01 -23.86 16.01
N ALA A 39 6.92 -25.04 15.42
CA ALA A 39 5.96 -25.36 14.37
C ALA A 39 4.54 -25.48 14.94
N VAL A 40 3.90 -24.36 15.21
CA VAL A 40 2.45 -24.28 15.25
C VAL A 40 1.99 -24.18 13.80
N LYS A 41 1.33 -25.22 13.31
CA LYS A 41 0.71 -25.24 11.97
C LYS A 41 -0.36 -24.15 11.93
N LYS A 42 0.03 -22.93 11.57
CA LYS A 42 -0.92 -21.82 11.39
C LYS A 42 -1.64 -22.06 10.08
N GLU A 43 -2.93 -22.27 10.16
CA GLU A 43 -3.79 -22.34 8.98
C GLU A 43 -3.88 -20.94 8.36
N THR A 44 -3.30 -20.78 7.17
CA THR A 44 -3.35 -19.53 6.42
C THR A 44 -4.55 -19.58 5.47
N GLN A 45 -5.48 -18.65 5.64
CA GLN A 45 -6.60 -18.50 4.73
C GLN A 45 -6.22 -17.51 3.63
N ILE A 46 -6.43 -17.88 2.37
CA ILE A 46 -6.23 -17.02 1.20
C ILE A 46 -7.59 -16.62 0.66
N ILE A 47 -7.82 -15.32 0.53
CA ILE A 47 -9.04 -14.72 -0.05
C ILE A 47 -8.63 -13.94 -1.29
N ALA A 48 -9.19 -14.31 -2.45
CA ALA A 48 -8.95 -13.61 -3.71
C ALA A 48 -10.23 -12.95 -4.19
N ILE A 49 -10.16 -11.66 -4.56
CA ILE A 49 -11.30 -10.88 -5.06
C ILE A 49 -11.02 -10.49 -6.51
N TYR A 50 -11.92 -10.94 -7.39
CA TYR A 50 -11.87 -10.70 -8.81
C TYR A 50 -13.03 -9.80 -9.25
N GLY A 51 -12.88 -9.13 -10.36
CA GLY A 51 -13.95 -8.36 -10.99
C GLY A 51 -13.43 -7.25 -11.87
N LYS A 52 -14.35 -6.64 -12.62
CA LYS A 52 -14.07 -5.51 -13.52
C LYS A 52 -13.50 -4.31 -12.76
N GLY A 53 -12.68 -3.51 -13.44
CA GLY A 53 -12.18 -2.25 -12.88
C GLY A 53 -13.33 -1.31 -12.47
N GLY A 54 -13.14 -0.52 -11.41
CA GLY A 54 -14.08 0.52 -10.99
C GLY A 54 -15.28 0.07 -10.16
N ILE A 55 -15.45 -1.23 -9.88
CA ILE A 55 -16.60 -1.72 -9.09
C ILE A 55 -16.40 -1.67 -7.56
N GLY A 56 -15.27 -1.12 -7.09
CA GLY A 56 -15.02 -0.97 -5.67
C GLY A 56 -14.21 -2.09 -5.00
N LYS A 57 -13.52 -2.95 -5.77
CA LYS A 57 -12.70 -4.04 -5.22
C LYS A 57 -11.68 -3.55 -4.19
N SER A 58 -10.87 -2.56 -4.54
CA SER A 58 -9.82 -2.01 -3.66
C SER A 58 -10.40 -1.42 -2.38
N PHE A 59 -11.52 -0.71 -2.49
CA PHE A 59 -12.24 -0.18 -1.34
C PHE A 59 -12.73 -1.30 -0.41
N THR A 60 -13.35 -2.34 -0.96
CA THR A 60 -13.84 -3.49 -0.20
C THR A 60 -12.68 -4.23 0.47
N LEU A 61 -11.58 -4.47 -0.26
CA LEU A 61 -10.41 -5.17 0.27
C LEU A 61 -9.73 -4.40 1.40
N ALA A 62 -9.56 -3.10 1.25
CA ALA A 62 -8.94 -2.26 2.29
C ALA A 62 -9.76 -2.28 3.59
N ASN A 63 -11.08 -2.11 3.47
CA ASN A 63 -11.98 -2.14 4.64
C ASN A 63 -12.03 -3.53 5.28
N LEU A 64 -12.14 -4.59 4.49
CA LEU A 64 -12.13 -5.97 5.00
C LEU A 64 -10.82 -6.28 5.72
N SER A 65 -9.69 -5.92 5.13
CA SER A 65 -8.37 -6.13 5.74
C SER A 65 -8.23 -5.39 7.07
N TYR A 66 -8.67 -4.13 7.12
CA TYR A 66 -8.69 -3.34 8.34
C TYR A 66 -9.55 -4.00 9.41
N MET A 67 -10.79 -4.36 9.09
CA MET A 67 -11.71 -5.00 10.04
C MET A 67 -11.16 -6.32 10.57
N MET A 68 -10.57 -7.15 9.71
CA MET A 68 -9.95 -8.40 10.12
C MET A 68 -8.77 -8.17 11.06
N ALA A 69 -7.94 -7.16 10.79
CA ALA A 69 -6.82 -6.81 11.66
C ALA A 69 -7.31 -6.34 13.04
N GLN A 70 -8.41 -5.57 13.10
CA GLN A 70 -9.01 -5.14 14.38
C GLN A 70 -9.53 -6.31 15.23
N THR A 71 -9.84 -7.45 14.62
CA THR A 71 -10.19 -8.68 15.36
C THR A 71 -8.97 -9.49 15.80
N GLY A 72 -7.76 -8.94 15.68
CA GLY A 72 -6.51 -9.58 16.09
C GLY A 72 -5.92 -10.57 15.08
N LYS A 73 -6.45 -10.61 13.86
CA LYS A 73 -5.89 -11.45 12.79
C LYS A 73 -4.67 -10.78 12.17
N LYS A 74 -3.65 -11.58 11.83
CA LYS A 74 -2.55 -11.11 10.98
C LYS A 74 -3.04 -11.11 9.53
N VAL A 75 -3.07 -9.94 8.92
CA VAL A 75 -3.60 -9.75 7.55
C VAL A 75 -2.50 -9.23 6.66
N LEU A 76 -2.32 -9.85 5.50
CA LEU A 76 -1.49 -9.35 4.42
C LEU A 76 -2.39 -9.03 3.22
N LEU A 77 -2.46 -7.76 2.85
CA LEU A 77 -3.14 -7.27 1.66
C LEU A 77 -2.14 -7.14 0.52
N ILE A 78 -2.39 -7.86 -0.58
CA ILE A 78 -1.55 -7.78 -1.78
C ILE A 78 -2.38 -7.16 -2.90
N GLY A 79 -1.97 -5.98 -3.36
CA GLY A 79 -2.52 -5.33 -4.54
C GLY A 79 -1.86 -5.85 -5.83
N CYS A 80 -2.68 -6.19 -6.82
CA CYS A 80 -2.24 -6.59 -8.16
C CYS A 80 -3.06 -5.81 -9.20
N ASP A 81 -3.05 -4.49 -9.09
CA ASP A 81 -3.71 -3.58 -10.03
C ASP A 81 -2.64 -2.83 -10.83
N PRO A 82 -2.78 -2.69 -12.15
CA PRO A 82 -1.87 -1.88 -12.97
C PRO A 82 -1.70 -0.44 -12.48
N LYS A 83 -2.71 0.12 -11.80
CA LYS A 83 -2.65 1.45 -11.19
C LYS A 83 -1.91 1.47 -9.86
N SER A 84 -1.63 0.30 -9.26
CA SER A 84 -0.92 0.14 -7.99
C SER A 84 -1.50 0.98 -6.85
N ASP A 85 -2.82 1.04 -6.76
CA ASP A 85 -3.54 1.87 -5.79
C ASP A 85 -4.41 1.08 -4.79
N THR A 86 -4.34 -0.25 -4.83
CA THR A 86 -5.18 -1.11 -3.98
C THR A 86 -4.97 -0.83 -2.50
N THR A 87 -3.73 -0.56 -2.09
CA THR A 87 -3.37 -0.29 -0.68
C THR A 87 -3.48 1.18 -0.31
N SER A 88 -3.72 2.06 -1.26
CA SER A 88 -3.68 3.52 -1.05
C SER A 88 -4.64 4.01 0.03
N LEU A 89 -5.81 3.39 0.16
CA LEU A 89 -6.79 3.74 1.20
C LEU A 89 -6.25 3.54 2.62
N LEU A 90 -5.44 2.51 2.84
CA LEU A 90 -4.80 2.25 4.14
C LEU A 90 -3.75 3.32 4.47
N PHE A 91 -3.14 3.94 3.46
CA PHE A 91 -2.07 4.92 3.62
C PHE A 91 -2.51 6.37 3.33
N GLY A 92 -3.78 6.67 3.57
CA GLY A 92 -4.32 8.02 3.43
C GLY A 92 -4.30 8.54 1.99
N GLY A 93 -4.62 7.69 1.02
CA GLY A 93 -4.65 8.02 -0.41
C GLY A 93 -3.29 8.02 -1.08
N ARG A 94 -2.24 7.49 -0.44
CA ARG A 94 -0.88 7.41 -1.00
C ARG A 94 -0.58 6.01 -1.48
N ALA A 95 -0.07 5.89 -2.70
CA ALA A 95 0.41 4.60 -3.22
C ALA A 95 1.70 4.17 -2.50
N CYS A 96 1.77 2.91 -2.10
CA CYS A 96 3.00 2.29 -1.64
C CYS A 96 3.97 2.10 -2.82
N PRO A 97 5.29 2.11 -2.57
CA PRO A 97 6.25 1.64 -3.56
C PRO A 97 5.92 0.22 -3.99
N THR A 98 5.94 -0.04 -5.29
CA THR A 98 5.63 -1.37 -5.80
C THR A 98 6.84 -2.30 -5.72
N ILE A 99 6.57 -3.60 -5.71
CA ILE A 99 7.62 -4.62 -5.75
C ILE A 99 8.46 -4.46 -7.02
N ILE A 100 7.81 -4.22 -8.17
CA ILE A 100 8.50 -4.07 -9.46
C ILE A 100 9.41 -2.84 -9.45
N GLU A 101 8.92 -1.66 -9.02
CA GLU A 101 9.74 -0.45 -8.95
C GLU A 101 10.92 -0.59 -7.98
N THR A 102 10.66 -1.14 -6.80
CA THR A 102 11.69 -1.34 -5.77
C THR A 102 12.75 -2.33 -6.24
N SER A 103 12.32 -3.45 -6.85
CA SER A 103 13.23 -4.45 -7.40
C SER A 103 14.11 -3.88 -8.52
N THR A 104 13.51 -3.09 -9.41
CA THR A 104 14.26 -2.44 -10.50
C THR A 104 15.31 -1.47 -9.97
N LYS A 105 14.93 -0.62 -9.02
CA LYS A 105 15.86 0.35 -8.42
C LYS A 105 17.01 -0.34 -7.69
N LYS A 106 16.73 -1.35 -6.87
CA LYS A 106 17.75 -2.07 -6.12
C LYS A 106 18.66 -2.89 -7.03
N LYS A 107 18.12 -3.54 -8.04
CA LYS A 107 18.92 -4.27 -9.03
C LYS A 107 19.89 -3.36 -9.78
N LEU A 108 19.47 -2.14 -10.13
CA LEU A 108 20.34 -1.13 -10.74
C LEU A 108 21.44 -0.65 -9.78
N ALA A 109 21.17 -0.64 -8.48
CA ALA A 109 22.15 -0.30 -7.44
C ALA A 109 23.03 -1.49 -7.02
N GLY A 110 22.82 -2.69 -7.55
CA GLY A 110 23.54 -3.91 -7.15
C GLY A 110 23.14 -4.44 -5.77
N GLU A 111 21.94 -4.08 -5.30
CA GLU A 111 21.43 -4.48 -3.97
C GLU A 111 20.34 -5.55 -4.09
N ASP A 112 20.27 -6.42 -3.07
CA ASP A 112 19.18 -7.39 -2.94
C ASP A 112 17.91 -6.74 -2.38
N VAL A 113 16.75 -7.21 -2.83
CA VAL A 113 15.44 -6.80 -2.31
C VAL A 113 15.12 -7.59 -1.06
N LYS A 114 14.83 -6.89 0.03
CA LYS A 114 14.36 -7.47 1.29
C LYS A 114 12.85 -7.28 1.43
N ILE A 115 12.20 -8.13 2.23
CA ILE A 115 10.76 -8.03 2.47
C ILE A 115 10.35 -6.66 3.04
N GLY A 116 11.17 -6.09 3.92
CA GLY A 116 10.93 -4.76 4.49
C GLY A 116 10.98 -3.60 3.50
N ASP A 117 11.53 -3.81 2.31
CA ASP A 117 11.58 -2.78 1.25
C ASP A 117 10.25 -2.68 0.49
N VAL A 118 9.42 -3.71 0.54
CA VAL A 118 8.22 -3.87 -0.29
C VAL A 118 6.95 -4.15 0.52
N CYS A 119 7.09 -4.46 1.81
CA CYS A 119 5.99 -4.74 2.71
C CYS A 119 5.88 -3.62 3.76
N PHE A 120 4.71 -3.00 3.82
CA PHE A 120 4.43 -1.87 4.70
C PHE A 120 3.33 -2.24 5.68
N LYS A 121 3.36 -1.68 6.90
CA LYS A 121 2.37 -1.97 7.93
C LYS A 121 1.62 -0.71 8.31
N ARG A 122 0.29 -0.79 8.36
CA ARG A 122 -0.58 0.25 8.89
C ARG A 122 -1.82 -0.34 9.55
N ASP A 123 -2.18 0.17 10.73
CA ASP A 123 -3.40 -0.24 11.47
C ASP A 123 -3.54 -1.76 11.64
N GLY A 124 -2.43 -2.48 11.81
CA GLY A 124 -2.41 -3.94 11.95
C GLY A 124 -2.43 -4.72 10.63
N VAL A 125 -2.57 -4.05 9.48
CA VAL A 125 -2.54 -4.65 8.15
C VAL A 125 -1.15 -4.53 7.56
N TYR A 126 -0.59 -5.64 7.08
CA TYR A 126 0.57 -5.67 6.21
C TYR A 126 0.11 -5.49 4.77
N ALA A 127 0.79 -4.67 4.01
CA ALA A 127 0.37 -4.31 2.67
C ALA A 127 1.55 -4.33 1.68
N MET A 128 1.29 -4.84 0.49
CA MET A 128 2.24 -4.89 -0.62
C MET A 128 1.51 -4.53 -1.91
N GLU A 129 2.19 -3.84 -2.81
CA GLU A 129 1.73 -3.61 -4.18
C GLU A 129 2.67 -4.30 -5.17
N LEU A 130 2.11 -5.15 -6.03
CA LEU A 130 2.91 -5.85 -7.02
C LEU A 130 3.48 -4.86 -8.05
N GLY A 131 2.66 -3.93 -8.48
CA GLY A 131 2.94 -3.05 -9.62
C GLY A 131 2.53 -3.66 -10.95
N GLY A 132 2.60 -2.86 -11.98
CA GLY A 132 2.35 -3.27 -13.36
C GLY A 132 3.45 -2.75 -14.27
N PRO A 133 3.53 -3.24 -15.51
CA PRO A 133 4.41 -2.64 -16.51
C PRO A 133 4.03 -1.19 -16.72
N GLU A 134 5.03 -0.32 -16.87
CA GLU A 134 4.77 1.07 -17.24
C GLU A 134 3.94 1.12 -18.53
N VAL A 135 2.94 2.01 -18.55
CA VAL A 135 2.09 2.22 -19.72
C VAL A 135 2.99 2.55 -20.93
N GLY A 136 2.97 1.65 -21.94
CA GLY A 136 3.78 1.79 -23.15
C GLY A 136 5.02 0.88 -23.24
N ARG A 137 5.26 0.03 -22.25
CA ARG A 137 6.26 -1.07 -22.28
C ARG A 137 5.54 -2.41 -22.16
N GLY A 138 4.92 -2.81 -23.20
CA GLY A 138 4.38 -4.16 -23.40
C GLY A 138 5.09 -4.81 -24.56
#